data_3fb85cc7fdb70b9c79941047ec932d0c
#
_entry.id   3fb85cc7fdb70b9c79941047ec932d0c
#
_cell.length_a   1.000
_cell.length_b   1.000
_cell.length_c   1.000
_cell.angle_alpha   90.00
_cell.angle_beta   90.00
_cell.angle_gamma   90.00
#
_symmetry.space_group_name_H-M   'P 1'
#
loop_
_entity.id
_entity.type
_entity.pdbx_description
1 polymer ?
#
loop_
_entity_poly.entity_id
_entity_poly.type
_entity_poly.pdbx_seq_one_letter_code
_entity_poly.pdbx_strand_id
1 'polypeptide(L)'
;MRPYLLIACLALSSCAASQCPLLYMNRTRGGAPCYFTDEYGHAVFGNARYEDARQFIGDRAAVRLNGKWGFIDPSGATAVPLQYDWCGSFGEYGFDKSVAMVKNEVDKFKVPILSDCPTALIDRKGNRVTPFYGFIFPVRDKVAFVNDGRTDFADTRLQNLGFADGKWGCIDPKGRLVVPCVYELAYLLIATPGFTIVRRDGKWGVLNDRGRPIVPCVYDAVYYKEGHTVIDTQAYTAEAGKSVAAPNGG
;
A
#
# COMPACT_ATOMS: atom_id res chain seq x y z
N MET A 1 -12.31 -2.20 -72.22
CA MET A 1 -12.72 -2.46 -70.84
C MET A 1 -11.52 -3.00 -70.06
N ARG A 2 -10.92 -2.20 -69.22
CA ARG A 2 -9.83 -2.64 -68.34
C ARG A 2 -10.39 -2.77 -66.90
N PRO A 3 -10.16 -3.85 -66.17
CA PRO A 3 -10.59 -3.97 -64.79
C PRO A 3 -9.63 -3.19 -63.87
N TYR A 4 -10.17 -2.34 -63.04
CA TYR A 4 -9.43 -1.67 -61.97
C TYR A 4 -9.18 -2.67 -60.83
N LEU A 5 -7.89 -2.90 -60.54
CA LEU A 5 -7.44 -3.69 -59.42
C LEU A 5 -7.50 -2.80 -58.15
N LEU A 6 -8.43 -3.06 -57.27
CA LEU A 6 -8.49 -2.42 -55.98
C LEU A 6 -7.39 -3.03 -55.09
N ILE A 7 -6.31 -2.27 -54.88
CA ILE A 7 -5.32 -2.60 -53.86
C ILE A 7 -5.89 -2.14 -52.51
N ALA A 8 -6.37 -3.09 -51.69
CA ALA A 8 -6.69 -2.85 -50.32
C ALA A 8 -5.40 -2.64 -49.52
N CYS A 9 -5.08 -1.38 -49.23
CA CYS A 9 -4.06 -1.04 -48.23
C CYS A 9 -4.54 -1.51 -46.86
N LEU A 10 -4.05 -2.68 -46.44
CA LEU A 10 -4.06 -3.06 -45.03
C LEU A 10 -3.12 -2.11 -44.28
N ALA A 11 -3.71 -1.05 -43.71
CA ALA A 11 -3.03 -0.25 -42.70
C ALA A 11 -2.78 -1.14 -41.48
N LEU A 12 -1.59 -1.70 -41.38
CA LEU A 12 -1.05 -2.21 -40.16
C LEU A 12 -0.94 -1.02 -39.19
N SER A 13 -1.98 -0.81 -38.43
CA SER A 13 -1.97 0.05 -37.27
C SER A 13 -0.94 -0.53 -36.27
N SER A 14 0.32 -0.09 -36.41
CA SER A 14 1.31 -0.23 -35.39
C SER A 14 0.76 0.54 -34.20
N CYS A 15 0.32 -0.19 -33.18
CA CYS A 15 -0.01 0.36 -31.88
C CYS A 15 1.30 0.90 -31.28
N ALA A 16 1.70 2.10 -31.70
CA ALA A 16 2.69 2.88 -30.99
C ALA A 16 2.12 3.02 -29.58
N ALA A 17 2.87 2.57 -28.59
CA ALA A 17 2.54 2.82 -27.18
C ALA A 17 2.31 4.33 -27.07
N SER A 18 1.05 4.75 -26.97
CA SER A 18 0.69 6.15 -26.84
C SER A 18 1.31 6.63 -25.56
N GLN A 19 2.35 7.47 -25.66
CA GLN A 19 2.89 8.14 -24.50
C GLN A 19 1.72 8.87 -23.85
N CYS A 20 1.43 8.53 -22.58
CA CYS A 20 0.44 9.27 -21.81
C CYS A 20 0.79 10.76 -21.87
N PRO A 21 -0.14 11.64 -22.22
CA PRO A 21 0.13 13.06 -22.27
C PRO A 21 0.64 13.53 -20.90
N LEU A 22 1.59 14.46 -20.89
CA LEU A 22 2.08 15.07 -19.66
C LEU A 22 0.98 15.97 -19.11
N LEU A 23 0.33 15.52 -18.05
CA LEU A 23 -0.77 16.20 -17.39
C LEU A 23 -0.34 16.61 -15.98
N TYR A 24 -0.59 17.87 -15.65
CA TYR A 24 -0.18 18.46 -14.37
C TYR A 24 -1.41 18.79 -13.52
N MET A 25 -1.42 18.30 -12.28
CA MET A 25 -2.42 18.67 -11.29
C MET A 25 -2.07 20.02 -10.69
N ASN A 26 -3.02 20.95 -10.74
CA ASN A 26 -2.92 22.29 -10.21
C ASN A 26 -3.94 22.53 -9.09
N ARG A 27 -3.61 23.43 -8.17
CA ARG A 27 -4.50 23.90 -7.10
C ARG A 27 -4.67 25.39 -7.17
N THR A 28 -5.87 25.88 -6.88
CA THR A 28 -6.09 27.32 -6.72
C THR A 28 -5.43 27.82 -5.42
N ARG A 29 -5.25 29.13 -5.29
CA ARG A 29 -4.88 29.74 -4.00
C ARG A 29 -5.93 29.38 -2.96
N GLY A 30 -5.49 28.71 -1.86
CA GLY A 30 -6.40 28.19 -0.85
C GLY A 30 -6.60 26.66 -0.92
N GLY A 31 -6.00 25.96 -1.91
CA GLY A 31 -5.93 24.49 -1.96
C GLY A 31 -7.00 23.79 -2.79
N ALA A 32 -8.19 24.34 -2.91
CA ALA A 32 -9.27 23.82 -3.73
C ALA A 32 -9.97 24.95 -4.51
N PRO A 33 -10.58 24.67 -5.69
CA PRO A 33 -10.60 23.38 -6.39
C PRO A 33 -9.27 23.02 -7.07
N CYS A 34 -9.07 21.72 -7.31
CA CYS A 34 -7.98 21.18 -8.13
C CYS A 34 -8.44 21.03 -9.59
N TYR A 35 -7.50 21.13 -10.52
CA TYR A 35 -7.74 20.93 -11.95
C TYR A 35 -6.47 20.42 -12.64
N PHE A 36 -6.59 19.98 -13.88
CA PHE A 36 -5.46 19.48 -14.66
C PHE A 36 -5.19 20.38 -15.86
N THR A 37 -3.92 20.50 -16.23
CA THR A 37 -3.45 21.21 -17.41
C THR A 37 -2.56 20.32 -18.25
N ASP A 38 -2.44 20.64 -19.54
CA ASP A 38 -1.39 20.11 -20.41
C ASP A 38 -0.02 20.75 -20.07
N GLU A 39 1.01 20.40 -20.86
CA GLU A 39 2.37 20.93 -20.73
C GLU A 39 2.48 22.41 -21.05
N TYR A 40 1.50 23.01 -21.72
CA TYR A 40 1.43 24.42 -22.08
C TYR A 40 0.63 25.24 -21.06
N GLY A 41 0.07 24.59 -20.03
CA GLY A 41 -0.73 25.22 -18.99
C GLY A 41 -2.21 25.41 -19.35
N HIS A 42 -2.70 24.85 -20.47
CA HIS A 42 -4.10 24.92 -20.83
C HIS A 42 -4.90 23.91 -19.99
N ALA A 43 -6.03 24.35 -19.47
CA ALA A 43 -6.90 23.46 -18.71
C ALA A 43 -7.49 22.36 -19.62
N VAL A 44 -7.43 21.14 -19.15
CA VAL A 44 -7.98 19.96 -19.82
C VAL A 44 -9.27 19.46 -19.15
N PHE A 45 -9.88 18.41 -19.70
CA PHE A 45 -11.09 17.76 -19.20
C PHE A 45 -12.30 18.71 -19.12
N GLY A 46 -12.45 19.61 -20.12
CA GLY A 46 -13.59 20.54 -20.16
C GLY A 46 -13.67 21.50 -18.97
N ASN A 47 -12.54 21.88 -18.42
CA ASN A 47 -12.43 22.69 -17.19
C ASN A 47 -12.99 22.01 -15.93
N ALA A 48 -12.99 20.68 -15.86
CA ALA A 48 -13.39 19.96 -14.65
C ALA A 48 -12.64 20.46 -13.41
N ARG A 49 -13.36 20.53 -12.30
CA ARG A 49 -12.84 20.98 -11.00
C ARG A 49 -13.14 19.92 -9.95
N TYR A 50 -12.14 19.57 -9.17
CA TYR A 50 -12.20 18.55 -8.13
C TYR A 50 -11.98 19.18 -6.75
N GLU A 51 -12.61 18.65 -5.72
CA GLU A 51 -12.38 19.06 -4.33
C GLU A 51 -10.93 18.78 -3.90
N ASP A 52 -10.38 17.67 -4.37
CA ASP A 52 -8.98 17.30 -4.20
C ASP A 52 -8.53 16.42 -5.36
N ALA A 53 -7.23 16.39 -5.66
CA ALA A 53 -6.68 15.57 -6.71
C ALA A 53 -5.20 15.25 -6.43
N ARG A 54 -4.72 14.16 -7.02
CA ARG A 54 -3.31 13.77 -7.03
C ARG A 54 -2.77 13.79 -8.44
N GLN A 55 -1.44 13.91 -8.57
CA GLN A 55 -0.77 13.84 -9.86
C GLN A 55 -1.02 12.48 -10.54
N PHE A 56 -1.02 12.49 -11.87
CA PHE A 56 -1.03 11.24 -12.64
C PHE A 56 0.18 10.37 -12.32
N ILE A 57 -0.06 9.10 -12.05
CA ILE A 57 0.97 8.06 -11.97
C ILE A 57 0.67 7.03 -13.07
N GLY A 58 1.44 7.13 -14.16
CA GLY A 58 1.11 6.44 -15.40
C GLY A 58 -0.22 6.94 -15.96
N ASP A 59 -1.18 6.06 -16.14
CA ASP A 59 -2.48 6.33 -16.76
C ASP A 59 -3.61 6.58 -15.75
N ARG A 60 -3.32 6.90 -14.49
CA ARG A 60 -4.34 7.14 -13.45
C ARG A 60 -3.99 8.33 -12.56
N ALA A 61 -4.99 9.16 -12.27
CA ALA A 61 -4.95 10.17 -11.24
C ALA A 61 -6.10 9.96 -10.25
N ALA A 62 -5.80 9.99 -8.97
CA ALA A 62 -6.84 10.00 -7.95
C ALA A 62 -7.49 11.38 -7.90
N VAL A 63 -8.83 11.44 -7.87
CA VAL A 63 -9.61 12.66 -7.76
C VAL A 63 -10.72 12.50 -6.74
N ARG A 64 -11.09 13.61 -6.10
CA ARG A 64 -12.19 13.69 -5.14
C ARG A 64 -13.28 14.63 -5.64
N LEU A 65 -14.52 14.15 -5.59
CA LEU A 65 -15.69 14.94 -5.89
C LEU A 65 -16.86 14.44 -5.02
N ASN A 66 -17.69 15.35 -4.52
CA ASN A 66 -18.80 15.04 -3.61
C ASN A 66 -18.35 14.21 -2.39
N GLY A 67 -17.17 14.53 -1.84
CA GLY A 67 -16.59 13.86 -0.68
C GLY A 67 -16.01 12.46 -0.93
N LYS A 68 -16.09 11.92 -2.16
CA LYS A 68 -15.62 10.58 -2.50
C LYS A 68 -14.46 10.61 -3.48
N TRP A 69 -13.52 9.68 -3.28
CA TRP A 69 -12.36 9.46 -4.12
C TRP A 69 -12.61 8.33 -5.12
N GLY A 70 -11.99 8.47 -6.28
CA GLY A 70 -11.88 7.47 -7.32
C GLY A 70 -10.73 7.84 -8.25
N PHE A 71 -10.71 7.30 -9.47
CA PHE A 71 -9.64 7.57 -10.41
C PHE A 71 -10.17 7.94 -11.78
N ILE A 72 -9.47 8.87 -12.43
CA ILE A 72 -9.66 9.22 -13.84
C ILE A 72 -8.49 8.71 -14.69
N ASP A 73 -8.75 8.54 -15.97
CA ASP A 73 -7.75 8.27 -17.00
C ASP A 73 -7.26 9.57 -17.68
N PRO A 74 -6.26 9.50 -18.60
CA PRO A 74 -5.72 10.68 -19.28
C PRO A 74 -6.70 11.39 -20.21
N SER A 75 -7.87 10.82 -20.51
CA SER A 75 -8.96 11.52 -21.22
C SER A 75 -9.87 12.33 -20.28
N GLY A 76 -9.70 12.17 -18.97
CA GLY A 76 -10.58 12.71 -17.93
C GLY A 76 -11.80 11.85 -17.65
N ALA A 77 -11.91 10.67 -18.28
CA ALA A 77 -13.01 9.74 -18.01
C ALA A 77 -12.78 9.02 -16.66
N THR A 78 -13.89 8.72 -15.98
CA THR A 78 -13.84 7.95 -14.73
C THR A 78 -13.43 6.52 -15.01
N ALA A 79 -12.22 6.14 -14.60
CA ALA A 79 -11.67 4.80 -14.73
C ALA A 79 -12.01 3.89 -13.55
N VAL A 80 -12.08 4.47 -12.34
CA VAL A 80 -12.56 3.82 -11.13
C VAL A 80 -13.61 4.73 -10.48
N PRO A 81 -14.82 4.24 -10.20
CA PRO A 81 -15.88 5.06 -9.62
C PRO A 81 -15.46 5.80 -8.34
N LEU A 82 -15.99 7.02 -8.16
CA LEU A 82 -15.74 7.83 -6.96
C LEU A 82 -16.61 7.29 -5.81
N GLN A 83 -16.09 6.37 -5.04
CA GLN A 83 -16.82 5.64 -4.00
C GLN A 83 -16.07 5.50 -2.68
N TYR A 84 -14.77 5.76 -2.66
CA TYR A 84 -13.92 5.58 -1.49
C TYR A 84 -13.85 6.86 -0.65
N ASP A 85 -13.67 6.72 0.66
CA ASP A 85 -13.46 7.88 1.53
C ASP A 85 -12.04 8.43 1.43
N TRP A 86 -11.10 7.57 1.01
CA TRP A 86 -9.72 7.95 0.74
C TRP A 86 -9.08 7.02 -0.31
N CYS A 87 -8.19 7.57 -1.15
CA CYS A 87 -7.33 6.83 -2.06
C CYS A 87 -5.89 7.32 -1.97
N GLY A 88 -4.94 6.39 -2.01
CA GLY A 88 -3.55 6.66 -2.38
C GLY A 88 -3.37 6.73 -3.90
N SER A 89 -2.19 7.14 -4.33
CA SER A 89 -1.78 6.98 -5.74
C SER A 89 -1.34 5.55 -6.03
N PHE A 90 -1.35 5.16 -7.30
CA PHE A 90 -0.78 3.88 -7.71
C PHE A 90 0.73 3.83 -7.42
N GLY A 91 1.20 2.77 -6.78
CA GLY A 91 2.61 2.63 -6.37
C GLY A 91 3.03 3.44 -5.15
N GLU A 92 2.10 4.08 -4.46
CA GLU A 92 2.39 4.82 -3.23
C GLU A 92 2.68 3.85 -2.07
N TYR A 93 3.37 4.32 -1.04
CA TYR A 93 3.74 3.54 0.16
C TYR A 93 4.59 2.29 -0.12
N GLY A 94 5.36 2.28 -1.21
CA GLY A 94 6.24 1.17 -1.60
C GLY A 94 5.52 0.01 -2.30
N PHE A 95 4.23 0.14 -2.57
CA PHE A 95 3.49 -0.84 -3.36
C PHE A 95 3.91 -0.81 -4.85
N ASP A 96 3.58 -1.87 -5.58
CA ASP A 96 3.78 -1.94 -7.03
C ASP A 96 2.88 -0.92 -7.73
N LYS A 97 3.36 -0.36 -8.86
CA LYS A 97 2.61 0.62 -9.66
C LYS A 97 1.30 0.09 -10.26
N SER A 98 1.05 -1.21 -10.16
CA SER A 98 -0.21 -1.84 -10.60
C SER A 98 -1.34 -1.72 -9.58
N VAL A 99 -1.05 -1.36 -8.34
CA VAL A 99 -2.04 -1.29 -7.26
C VAL A 99 -2.06 0.06 -6.56
N ALA A 100 -3.23 0.43 -6.04
CA ALA A 100 -3.44 1.59 -5.17
C ALA A 100 -4.17 1.20 -3.90
N MET A 101 -3.84 1.85 -2.80
CA MET A 101 -4.53 1.68 -1.53
C MET A 101 -5.81 2.52 -1.51
N VAL A 102 -6.90 1.94 -1.07
CA VAL A 102 -8.20 2.60 -0.88
C VAL A 102 -8.74 2.31 0.51
N LYS A 103 -9.51 3.25 1.06
CA LYS A 103 -10.08 3.14 2.40
C LYS A 103 -11.55 3.58 2.39
N ASN A 104 -12.34 2.92 3.23
CA ASN A 104 -13.69 3.31 3.58
C ASN A 104 -13.80 3.68 5.06
N GLU A 105 -14.85 4.39 5.45
CA GLU A 105 -15.14 4.77 6.84
C GLU A 105 -14.01 5.59 7.50
N VAL A 106 -13.32 6.42 6.71
CA VAL A 106 -12.22 7.26 7.22
C VAL A 106 -12.78 8.37 8.11
N ASP A 107 -12.32 8.39 9.35
CA ASP A 107 -12.59 9.50 10.26
C ASP A 107 -11.93 10.78 9.74
N LYS A 108 -12.72 11.85 9.58
CA LYS A 108 -12.26 13.15 9.06
C LYS A 108 -11.19 13.81 9.93
N PHE A 109 -11.10 13.43 11.19
CA PHE A 109 -10.17 13.99 12.16
C PHE A 109 -8.89 13.19 12.33
N LYS A 110 -8.77 12.04 11.67
CA LYS A 110 -7.58 11.19 11.72
C LYS A 110 -6.73 11.30 10.45
N VAL A 111 -5.43 11.07 10.61
CA VAL A 111 -4.53 10.95 9.44
C VAL A 111 -4.92 9.69 8.66
N PRO A 112 -5.33 9.81 7.38
CA PRO A 112 -5.94 8.68 6.67
C PRO A 112 -5.06 7.43 6.62
N ILE A 113 -3.74 7.57 6.47
CA ILE A 113 -2.83 6.41 6.40
C ILE A 113 -2.75 5.64 7.72
N LEU A 114 -2.99 6.31 8.85
CA LEU A 114 -2.98 5.72 10.18
C LEU A 114 -4.39 5.44 10.72
N SER A 115 -5.43 5.67 9.93
CA SER A 115 -6.81 5.43 10.35
C SER A 115 -7.12 3.94 10.39
N ASP A 116 -7.79 3.54 11.46
CA ASP A 116 -8.36 2.22 11.71
C ASP A 116 -9.65 2.04 10.90
N CYS A 117 -9.55 1.91 9.61
CA CYS A 117 -10.68 1.81 8.71
C CYS A 117 -10.44 0.72 7.67
N PRO A 118 -11.52 0.11 7.15
CA PRO A 118 -11.39 -0.91 6.12
C PRO A 118 -10.51 -0.45 4.96
N THR A 119 -9.39 -1.13 4.77
CA THR A 119 -8.34 -0.79 3.81
C THR A 119 -8.13 -1.94 2.84
N ALA A 120 -8.08 -1.66 1.54
CA ALA A 120 -7.80 -2.66 0.52
C ALA A 120 -6.84 -2.11 -0.54
N LEU A 121 -6.25 -3.01 -1.32
CA LEU A 121 -5.58 -2.67 -2.57
C LEU A 121 -6.51 -2.97 -3.74
N ILE A 122 -6.50 -2.07 -4.71
CA ILE A 122 -7.23 -2.23 -5.99
C ILE A 122 -6.26 -2.17 -7.17
N ASP A 123 -6.64 -2.82 -8.27
CA ASP A 123 -5.93 -2.71 -9.54
C ASP A 123 -6.36 -1.43 -10.32
N ARG A 124 -5.74 -1.18 -11.48
CA ARG A 124 -6.03 -0.02 -12.34
C ARG A 124 -7.43 0.00 -12.94
N LYS A 125 -8.17 -1.12 -12.86
CA LYS A 125 -9.58 -1.22 -13.29
C LYS A 125 -10.55 -1.03 -12.12
N GLY A 126 -10.05 -0.90 -10.88
CA GLY A 126 -10.84 -0.79 -9.67
C GLY A 126 -11.24 -2.13 -9.07
N ASN A 127 -10.75 -3.26 -9.59
CA ASN A 127 -11.00 -4.56 -8.98
C ASN A 127 -10.16 -4.69 -7.71
N ARG A 128 -10.75 -5.24 -6.65
CA ARG A 128 -10.00 -5.51 -5.42
C ARG A 128 -8.97 -6.61 -5.64
N VAL A 129 -7.74 -6.31 -5.26
CA VAL A 129 -6.61 -7.25 -5.26
C VAL A 129 -6.51 -7.96 -3.92
N THR A 130 -6.89 -7.26 -2.83
CA THR A 130 -6.94 -7.83 -1.47
C THR A 130 -8.38 -7.82 -0.93
N PRO A 131 -8.70 -8.63 0.08
CA PRO A 131 -9.86 -8.34 0.92
C PRO A 131 -9.70 -6.96 1.59
N PHE A 132 -10.75 -6.48 2.25
CA PHE A 132 -10.60 -5.38 3.19
C PHE A 132 -9.96 -5.92 4.47
N TYR A 133 -8.82 -5.35 4.81
CA TYR A 133 -8.17 -5.52 6.11
C TYR A 133 -8.56 -4.36 7.02
N GLY A 134 -8.52 -4.56 8.32
CA GLY A 134 -8.64 -3.46 9.27
C GLY A 134 -7.51 -2.46 9.11
N PHE A 135 -6.33 -2.95 8.71
CA PHE A 135 -5.18 -2.11 8.42
C PHE A 135 -4.21 -2.75 7.40
N ILE A 136 -3.62 -1.91 6.56
CA ILE A 136 -2.49 -2.27 5.69
C ILE A 136 -1.36 -1.26 5.94
N PHE A 137 -0.20 -1.74 6.41
CA PHE A 137 0.98 -0.88 6.55
C PHE A 137 1.64 -0.58 5.20
N PRO A 138 2.40 0.52 5.10
CA PRO A 138 3.33 0.71 4.00
C PRO A 138 4.26 -0.49 3.83
N VAL A 139 4.66 -0.76 2.60
CA VAL A 139 5.65 -1.81 2.32
C VAL A 139 6.94 -1.45 3.03
N ARG A 140 7.43 -2.37 3.82
CA ARG A 140 8.73 -2.31 4.46
C ARG A 140 9.56 -3.49 3.98
N ASP A 141 10.76 -3.19 3.48
CA ASP A 141 11.61 -4.18 2.83
C ASP A 141 10.89 -4.81 1.61
N LYS A 142 10.29 -5.97 1.74
CA LYS A 142 9.65 -6.72 0.63
C LYS A 142 8.21 -7.12 0.90
N VAL A 143 7.66 -6.73 2.06
CA VAL A 143 6.28 -7.06 2.45
C VAL A 143 5.60 -5.87 3.12
N ALA A 144 4.28 -5.86 3.07
CA ALA A 144 3.43 -5.02 3.89
C ALA A 144 2.72 -5.90 4.91
N PHE A 145 2.75 -5.49 6.18
CA PHE A 145 1.96 -6.16 7.21
C PHE A 145 0.50 -5.74 7.10
N VAL A 146 -0.38 -6.70 7.31
CA VAL A 146 -1.83 -6.50 7.30
C VAL A 146 -2.43 -7.10 8.57
N ASN A 147 -3.54 -6.50 9.04
CA ASN A 147 -4.33 -7.04 10.15
C ASN A 147 -5.78 -7.22 9.68
N ASP A 148 -6.38 -8.38 9.95
CA ASP A 148 -7.73 -8.73 9.49
C ASP A 148 -8.85 -8.31 10.45
N GLY A 149 -8.51 -7.74 11.62
CA GLY A 149 -9.47 -7.25 12.60
C GLY A 149 -9.63 -5.74 12.63
N ARG A 150 -10.41 -5.25 13.58
CA ARG A 150 -10.54 -3.81 13.85
C ARG A 150 -9.38 -3.34 14.70
N THR A 151 -8.91 -2.14 14.41
CA THR A 151 -7.84 -1.49 15.14
C THR A 151 -8.43 -0.49 16.13
N ASP A 152 -7.94 -0.47 17.36
CA ASP A 152 -8.17 0.62 18.30
C ASP A 152 -6.86 1.37 18.53
N PHE A 153 -6.69 2.51 17.85
CA PHE A 153 -5.56 3.41 18.05
C PHE A 153 -5.74 4.37 19.22
N ALA A 154 -6.83 4.26 19.99
CA ALA A 154 -7.05 5.12 21.13
C ALA A 154 -6.05 4.83 22.27
N ASP A 155 -5.47 3.63 22.32
CA ASP A 155 -4.36 3.33 23.21
C ASP A 155 -3.02 3.70 22.53
N THR A 156 -2.62 4.95 22.71
CA THR A 156 -1.43 5.59 22.12
C THR A 156 -0.09 5.04 22.59
N ARG A 157 -0.05 3.92 23.29
CA ARG A 157 1.20 3.23 23.58
C ARG A 157 1.69 2.56 22.31
N LEU A 158 2.47 3.32 21.54
CA LEU A 158 3.13 2.88 20.29
C LEU A 158 3.94 1.57 20.40
N GLN A 159 4.12 1.03 21.59
CA GLN A 159 4.78 -0.27 21.84
C GLN A 159 3.81 -1.45 21.73
N ASN A 160 2.55 -1.20 21.91
CA ASN A 160 1.49 -2.19 21.72
C ASN A 160 0.54 -1.59 20.67
N LEU A 161 0.79 -1.81 19.40
CA LEU A 161 -0.26 -1.70 18.40
C LEU A 161 -1.27 -2.80 18.70
N GLY A 162 -2.04 -2.57 19.78
CA GLY A 162 -3.11 -3.44 20.23
C GLY A 162 -4.25 -3.33 19.28
N PHE A 163 -4.30 -4.24 18.32
CA PHE A 163 -5.52 -4.49 17.60
C PHE A 163 -6.40 -5.31 18.54
N ALA A 164 -7.55 -4.76 18.89
CA ALA A 164 -8.46 -5.39 19.81
C ALA A 164 -8.99 -6.74 19.28
N ASP A 165 -9.12 -6.85 17.95
CA ASP A 165 -9.56 -8.02 17.23
C ASP A 165 -8.73 -8.22 15.97
N GLY A 166 -8.35 -9.44 15.66
CA GLY A 166 -7.68 -9.77 14.43
C GLY A 166 -6.23 -10.17 14.58
N LYS A 167 -5.73 -10.74 13.52
CA LYS A 167 -4.38 -11.30 13.46
C LYS A 167 -3.56 -10.62 12.37
N TRP A 168 -2.27 -10.69 12.56
CA TRP A 168 -1.29 -10.15 11.62
C TRP A 168 -0.88 -11.18 10.58
N GLY A 169 -0.78 -10.72 9.33
CA GLY A 169 -0.20 -11.43 8.21
C GLY A 169 0.64 -10.50 7.35
N CYS A 170 1.06 -10.96 6.20
CA CYS A 170 1.84 -10.16 5.25
C CYS A 170 1.35 -10.34 3.82
N ILE A 171 1.37 -9.27 3.05
CA ILE A 171 1.19 -9.27 1.59
C ILE A 171 2.47 -8.75 0.92
N ASP A 172 2.69 -9.16 -0.33
CA ASP A 172 3.76 -8.59 -1.14
C ASP A 172 3.37 -7.20 -1.70
N PRO A 173 4.29 -6.46 -2.35
CA PRO A 173 3.98 -5.16 -2.92
C PRO A 173 2.88 -5.15 -3.99
N LYS A 174 2.50 -6.31 -4.54
CA LYS A 174 1.38 -6.47 -5.49
C LYS A 174 0.07 -6.88 -4.81
N GLY A 175 0.05 -7.00 -3.49
CA GLY A 175 -1.13 -7.37 -2.71
C GLY A 175 -1.37 -8.88 -2.60
N ARG A 176 -0.45 -9.74 -3.05
CA ARG A 176 -0.60 -11.19 -2.92
C ARG A 176 -0.25 -11.61 -1.50
N LEU A 177 -1.08 -12.45 -0.91
CA LEU A 177 -0.87 -12.97 0.44
C LEU A 177 0.43 -13.81 0.48
N VAL A 178 1.37 -13.40 1.33
CA VAL A 178 2.64 -14.11 1.59
C VAL A 178 2.53 -14.92 2.87
N VAL A 179 1.94 -14.33 3.91
CA VAL A 179 1.71 -14.98 5.20
C VAL A 179 0.27 -14.75 5.61
N PRO A 180 -0.50 -15.82 5.88
CA PRO A 180 -1.86 -15.69 6.41
C PRO A 180 -1.89 -14.88 7.71
N CYS A 181 -3.04 -14.28 8.03
CA CYS A 181 -3.25 -13.59 9.30
C CYS A 181 -3.37 -14.61 10.43
N VAL A 182 -2.24 -14.97 11.03
CA VAL A 182 -2.14 -16.01 12.08
C VAL A 182 -1.43 -15.51 13.33
N TYR A 183 -0.73 -14.36 13.28
CA TYR A 183 0.03 -13.85 14.40
C TYR A 183 -0.81 -12.90 15.26
N GLU A 184 -0.79 -13.09 16.57
CA GLU A 184 -1.50 -12.25 17.56
C GLU A 184 -0.86 -10.87 17.66
N LEU A 185 0.46 -10.82 17.58
CA LEU A 185 1.25 -9.60 17.64
C LEU A 185 2.33 -9.59 16.56
N ALA A 186 2.67 -8.39 16.07
CA ALA A 186 3.81 -8.12 15.22
C ALA A 186 4.44 -6.78 15.64
N TYR A 187 5.72 -6.79 16.01
CA TYR A 187 6.45 -5.56 16.35
C TYR A 187 6.91 -4.85 15.09
N LEU A 188 6.04 -3.98 14.55
CA LEU A 188 6.28 -3.29 13.28
C LEU A 188 7.10 -2.00 13.42
N LEU A 189 7.18 -1.44 14.61
CA LEU A 189 7.80 -0.13 14.86
C LEU A 189 9.25 -0.22 15.33
N ILE A 190 9.73 -1.41 15.68
CA ILE A 190 11.13 -1.58 16.04
C ILE A 190 11.94 -1.49 14.73
N ALA A 191 12.76 -0.45 14.65
CA ALA A 191 13.57 -0.13 13.47
C ALA A 191 14.73 -1.12 13.28
N THR A 192 14.42 -2.40 13.21
CA THR A 192 15.42 -3.42 12.89
C THR A 192 15.25 -3.79 11.43
N PRO A 193 16.18 -3.40 10.55
CA PRO A 193 16.12 -3.82 9.16
C PRO A 193 16.16 -5.35 9.05
N GLY A 194 15.32 -5.89 8.18
CA GLY A 194 15.42 -7.28 7.75
C GLY A 194 14.66 -8.33 8.56
N PHE A 195 14.03 -7.98 9.70
CA PHE A 195 13.19 -8.93 10.43
C PHE A 195 12.08 -8.28 11.27
N THR A 196 11.08 -9.08 11.64
CA THR A 196 9.96 -8.67 12.49
C THR A 196 9.71 -9.74 13.54
N ILE A 197 9.61 -9.32 14.80
CA ILE A 197 9.24 -10.18 15.91
C ILE A 197 7.73 -10.39 15.88
N VAL A 198 7.28 -11.64 15.97
CA VAL A 198 5.86 -12.02 15.93
C VAL A 198 5.52 -12.96 17.09
N ARG A 199 4.22 -12.99 17.43
CA ARG A 199 3.69 -13.90 18.45
C ARG A 199 2.54 -14.71 17.87
N ARG A 200 2.56 -16.02 18.11
CA ARG A 200 1.50 -16.95 17.75
C ARG A 200 1.32 -17.99 18.86
N ASP A 201 0.06 -18.25 19.23
CA ASP A 201 -0.31 -19.22 20.28
C ASP A 201 0.45 -18.95 21.60
N GLY A 202 0.60 -17.67 21.95
CA GLY A 202 1.32 -17.22 23.14
C GLY A 202 2.85 -17.31 23.07
N LYS A 203 3.42 -17.82 21.98
CA LYS A 203 4.86 -18.01 21.78
C LYS A 203 5.45 -17.04 20.75
N TRP A 204 6.68 -16.65 20.99
CA TRP A 204 7.41 -15.69 20.15
C TRP A 204 8.27 -16.35 19.10
N GLY A 205 8.41 -15.68 17.96
CA GLY A 205 9.25 -16.06 16.85
C GLY A 205 9.65 -14.84 16.01
N VAL A 206 10.35 -15.08 14.91
CA VAL A 206 10.86 -14.02 14.04
C VAL A 206 10.62 -14.35 12.57
N LEU A 207 10.15 -13.36 11.83
CA LEU A 207 10.05 -13.38 10.36
C LEU A 207 11.18 -12.56 9.74
N ASN A 208 11.66 -12.96 8.57
CA ASN A 208 12.60 -12.16 7.78
C ASN A 208 11.89 -11.05 6.97
N ASP A 209 12.68 -10.32 6.17
CA ASP A 209 12.25 -9.25 5.26
C ASP A 209 11.21 -9.65 4.20
N ARG A 210 11.00 -10.96 4.00
CA ARG A 210 10.03 -11.54 3.07
C ARG A 210 8.82 -12.19 3.79
N GLY A 211 8.70 -11.98 5.09
CA GLY A 211 7.65 -12.58 5.90
C GLY A 211 7.84 -14.07 6.19
N ARG A 212 8.99 -14.66 5.86
CA ARG A 212 9.25 -16.09 6.12
C ARG A 212 9.75 -16.28 7.54
N PRO A 213 9.24 -17.30 8.27
CA PRO A 213 9.76 -17.64 9.59
C PRO A 213 11.24 -18.01 9.50
N ILE A 214 12.09 -17.32 10.30
CA ILE A 214 13.50 -17.68 10.53
C ILE A 214 13.70 -18.21 11.94
N VAL A 215 12.80 -17.86 12.86
CA VAL A 215 12.72 -18.43 14.20
C VAL A 215 11.26 -18.85 14.43
N PRO A 216 11.01 -20.11 14.74
CA PRO A 216 9.65 -20.61 14.99
C PRO A 216 9.05 -19.98 16.25
N CYS A 217 7.73 -19.83 16.32
CA CYS A 217 7.02 -19.34 17.50
C CYS A 217 6.93 -20.45 18.56
N VAL A 218 8.01 -20.66 19.30
CA VAL A 218 8.09 -21.68 20.38
C VAL A 218 8.70 -21.11 21.68
N TYR A 219 9.13 -19.87 21.68
CA TYR A 219 9.86 -19.23 22.76
C TYR A 219 8.92 -18.41 23.66
N ASP A 220 9.22 -18.36 24.96
CA ASP A 220 8.44 -17.63 25.95
C ASP A 220 8.72 -16.14 25.95
N ALA A 221 9.94 -15.74 25.59
CA ALA A 221 10.37 -14.35 25.56
C ALA A 221 11.23 -14.05 24.33
N VAL A 222 11.05 -12.84 23.81
CA VAL A 222 11.87 -12.25 22.76
C VAL A 222 12.01 -10.76 23.05
N TYR A 223 13.21 -10.22 22.97
CA TYR A 223 13.45 -8.80 23.12
C TYR A 223 14.61 -8.34 22.24
N TYR A 224 14.67 -7.04 22.02
CA TYR A 224 15.75 -6.42 21.26
C TYR A 224 16.72 -5.74 22.21
N LYS A 225 18.00 -6.08 22.10
CA LYS A 225 19.08 -5.50 22.91
C LYS A 225 20.31 -5.24 22.04
N GLU A 226 20.84 -4.02 22.10
CA GLU A 226 22.12 -3.63 21.47
C GLU A 226 22.29 -4.04 19.99
N GLY A 227 21.24 -3.85 19.20
CA GLY A 227 21.27 -4.21 17.77
C GLY A 227 20.95 -5.67 17.47
N HIS A 228 20.60 -6.47 18.48
CA HIS A 228 20.30 -7.90 18.32
C HIS A 228 18.93 -8.25 18.86
N THR A 229 18.26 -9.20 18.19
CA THR A 229 17.08 -9.85 18.75
C THR A 229 17.55 -10.97 19.70
N VAL A 230 17.16 -10.90 20.95
CA VAL A 230 17.45 -11.92 21.96
C VAL A 230 16.20 -12.77 22.15
N ILE A 231 16.35 -14.08 22.03
CA ILE A 231 15.26 -15.04 22.24
C ILE A 231 15.69 -15.96 23.37
N ASP A 232 14.99 -15.87 24.48
CA ASP A 232 15.36 -16.47 25.76
C ASP A 232 16.80 -16.07 26.17
N THR A 233 17.78 -16.91 25.90
CA THR A 233 19.20 -16.66 26.19
C THR A 233 20.08 -16.57 24.94
N GLN A 234 19.52 -16.70 23.73
CA GLN A 234 20.29 -16.66 22.47
C GLN A 234 20.02 -15.38 21.69
N ALA A 235 21.10 -14.73 21.24
CA ALA A 235 21.01 -13.57 20.37
C ALA A 235 21.01 -14.00 18.88
N TYR A 236 20.15 -13.35 18.11
CA TYR A 236 20.05 -13.54 16.65
C TYR A 236 20.31 -12.21 15.95
N THR A 237 21.06 -12.24 14.84
CA THR A 237 21.31 -11.07 14.02
C THR A 237 20.46 -11.08 12.75
N ALA A 238 20.18 -9.89 12.20
CA ALA A 238 19.37 -9.73 10.99
C ALA A 238 19.96 -10.44 9.75
N GLU A 239 21.28 -10.62 9.70
CA GLU A 239 21.96 -11.03 8.47
C GLU A 239 21.80 -12.49 8.07
N ALA A 240 21.42 -13.40 8.96
CA ALA A 240 21.50 -14.80 8.59
C ALA A 240 20.52 -15.77 9.25
N GLY A 241 19.71 -15.39 10.18
CA GLY A 241 19.08 -16.40 11.05
C GLY A 241 20.14 -17.23 11.80
N LYS A 242 21.35 -16.71 11.94
CA LYS A 242 22.44 -17.35 12.68
C LYS A 242 22.37 -16.91 14.13
N SER A 243 22.40 -17.88 15.01
CA SER A 243 22.53 -17.63 16.43
C SER A 243 23.93 -17.05 16.70
N VAL A 244 23.98 -15.93 17.40
CA VAL A 244 25.23 -15.37 17.94
C VAL A 244 25.21 -15.65 19.43
N ALA A 245 26.30 -16.13 19.99
CA ALA A 245 26.39 -16.32 21.42
C ALA A 245 26.04 -15.01 22.16
N ALA A 246 25.19 -15.10 23.17
CA ALA A 246 24.84 -13.95 23.98
C ALA A 246 26.12 -13.33 24.54
N PRO A 247 26.32 -11.99 24.48
CA PRO A 247 27.44 -11.37 25.16
C PRO A 247 27.35 -11.72 26.64
N ASN A 248 28.37 -12.30 27.20
CA ASN A 248 28.47 -12.67 28.59
C ASN A 248 28.07 -11.45 29.43
N GLY A 249 27.01 -11.61 30.23
CA GLY A 249 26.61 -10.60 31.19
C GLY A 249 27.71 -10.45 32.24
N GLY A 250 28.35 -9.27 32.23
CA GLY A 250 29.14 -8.77 33.31
C GLY A 250 28.27 -7.98 34.29
#